data_bb8d0fcf4221c0e2836fb289be2fe9c3
#
_entry.id   bb8d0fcf4221c0e2836fb289be2fe9c3
#
_cell.length_a   1.000
_cell.length_b   1.000
_cell.length_c   1.000
_cell.angle_alpha   90.00
_cell.angle_beta   90.00
_cell.angle_gamma   90.00
#
_symmetry.space_group_name_H-M   'P 1'
#
loop_
_entity.id
_entity.type
_entity.pdbx_description
1 polymer ?
#
loop_
_entity_poly.entity_id
_entity_poly.type
_entity_poly.pdbx_seq_one_letter_code
_entity_poly.pdbx_strand_id
1 'polypeptide(L)'
;VQSIAKLKPLWQESTCCYFRILNRESSRRLAKREGFPEKYLHYYHAGEDERILLQRLHPEAILIKESGLSGGFNEKVEAALQEGIRIFAIRRPPMPGSFMIVNGEHGLRRMIEKHFPDFYPLRSGLTTGTCAAAAAVAATWDIFNVQRQPRPAEFPVILPNGETIYVPVEEQELYPHPSCVNDDWMLEADATVIKDAGDDPDVTNGMQIKANVAVPFRFDDPTPAELGADDYTVIV
;
A
#
# COMPACT_ATOMS: atom_id res chain seq x y z
N VAL A 1 -7.89 19.68 -13.37
CA VAL A 1 -8.18 21.02 -13.93
C VAL A 1 -7.06 22.01 -13.63
N GLN A 2 -6.54 22.09 -12.38
CA GLN A 2 -5.39 22.96 -12.05
C GLN A 2 -4.14 22.69 -12.91
N SER A 3 -4.01 21.45 -13.43
CA SER A 3 -2.90 21.09 -14.33
C SER A 3 -2.96 21.83 -15.67
N ILE A 4 -4.12 22.31 -16.13
CA ILE A 4 -4.26 23.07 -17.37
C ILE A 4 -3.41 24.34 -17.30
N ALA A 5 -3.53 25.10 -16.21
CA ALA A 5 -2.74 26.31 -16.01
C ALA A 5 -1.23 26.00 -15.87
N LYS A 6 -0.89 24.97 -15.08
CA LYS A 6 0.50 24.59 -14.82
C LYS A 6 1.24 24.05 -16.06
N LEU A 7 0.52 23.41 -16.96
CA LEU A 7 1.05 22.81 -18.18
C LEU A 7 0.83 23.69 -19.41
N LYS A 8 0.49 24.96 -19.20
CA LYS A 8 0.22 25.92 -20.27
C LYS A 8 1.33 26.00 -21.33
N PRO A 9 2.62 26.06 -20.96
CA PRO A 9 3.69 26.07 -21.95
C PRO A 9 3.67 24.85 -22.88
N LEU A 10 3.33 23.68 -22.36
CA LEU A 10 3.31 22.44 -23.15
C LEU A 10 2.15 22.40 -24.16
N TRP A 11 0.93 22.71 -23.72
CA TRP A 11 -0.23 22.58 -24.59
C TRP A 11 -0.44 23.79 -25.53
N GLN A 12 0.19 24.91 -25.27
CA GLN A 12 0.19 26.04 -26.22
C GLN A 12 1.11 25.79 -27.42
N GLU A 13 2.19 25.06 -27.22
CA GLU A 13 3.16 24.71 -28.26
C GLU A 13 2.83 23.39 -28.97
N SER A 14 2.03 22.53 -28.33
CA SER A 14 1.66 21.22 -28.86
C SER A 14 0.32 21.26 -29.58
N THR A 15 0.26 20.65 -30.75
CA THR A 15 -0.98 20.53 -31.55
C THR A 15 -1.93 19.44 -31.02
N CYS A 16 -1.51 18.58 -30.11
CA CYS A 16 -2.25 17.38 -29.68
C CYS A 16 -2.14 17.10 -28.18
N CYS A 17 -2.55 18.05 -27.36
CA CYS A 17 -2.61 17.83 -25.91
C CYS A 17 -4.06 17.76 -25.44
N TYR A 18 -4.46 16.65 -24.84
CA TYR A 18 -5.80 16.42 -24.31
C TYR A 18 -5.80 16.51 -22.79
N PHE A 19 -6.87 17.07 -22.21
CA PHE A 19 -7.09 17.03 -20.76
C PHE A 19 -8.36 16.28 -20.42
N ARG A 20 -8.26 15.33 -19.50
CA ARG A 20 -9.42 14.68 -18.91
C ARG A 20 -9.78 15.36 -17.59
N ILE A 21 -10.98 15.90 -17.50
CA ILE A 21 -11.45 16.69 -16.36
C ILE A 21 -12.81 16.19 -15.87
N LEU A 22 -13.12 16.47 -14.61
CA LEU A 22 -14.44 16.22 -14.08
C LEU A 22 -15.47 17.11 -14.76
N ASN A 23 -16.63 16.56 -15.10
CA ASN A 23 -17.74 17.29 -15.71
C ASN A 23 -18.46 18.17 -14.67
N ARG A 24 -17.76 19.19 -14.19
CA ARG A 24 -18.27 20.17 -13.23
C ARG A 24 -18.15 21.57 -13.83
N GLU A 25 -19.11 22.44 -13.51
CA GLU A 25 -19.08 23.81 -14.01
C GLU A 25 -17.80 24.55 -13.63
N SER A 26 -17.32 24.38 -12.40
CA SER A 26 -16.05 24.94 -11.95
C SER A 26 -14.86 24.51 -12.81
N SER A 27 -14.84 23.24 -13.26
CA SER A 27 -13.79 22.69 -14.13
C SER A 27 -13.85 23.33 -15.52
N ARG A 28 -15.04 23.47 -16.09
CA ARG A 28 -15.25 24.11 -17.40
C ARG A 28 -14.88 25.60 -17.37
N ARG A 29 -15.30 26.32 -16.34
CA ARG A 29 -14.95 27.74 -16.15
C ARG A 29 -13.44 27.94 -16.07
N LEU A 30 -12.73 27.06 -15.33
CA LEU A 30 -11.29 27.15 -15.22
C LEU A 30 -10.59 26.89 -16.55
N ALA A 31 -10.98 25.84 -17.28
CA ALA A 31 -10.42 25.54 -18.59
C ALA A 31 -10.63 26.70 -19.58
N LYS A 32 -11.84 27.27 -19.60
CA LYS A 32 -12.18 28.43 -20.42
C LYS A 32 -11.37 29.68 -20.03
N ARG A 33 -11.20 29.94 -18.73
CA ARG A 33 -10.39 31.08 -18.24
C ARG A 33 -8.94 30.95 -18.67
N GLU A 34 -8.37 29.77 -18.69
CA GLU A 34 -7.00 29.53 -19.15
C GLU A 34 -6.85 29.53 -20.68
N GLY A 35 -7.95 29.62 -21.41
CA GLY A 35 -7.97 29.62 -22.86
C GLY A 35 -7.73 28.25 -23.49
N PHE A 36 -7.97 27.15 -22.76
CA PHE A 36 -7.78 25.82 -23.31
C PHE A 36 -8.93 25.45 -24.26
N PRO A 37 -8.64 24.94 -25.48
CA PRO A 37 -9.66 24.65 -26.47
C PRO A 37 -10.58 23.51 -26.04
N GLU A 38 -11.90 23.72 -26.07
CA GLU A 38 -12.90 22.74 -25.61
C GLU A 38 -12.85 21.43 -26.39
N LYS A 39 -12.49 21.44 -27.66
CA LYS A 39 -12.36 20.24 -28.51
C LYS A 39 -11.33 19.21 -28.01
N TYR A 40 -10.41 19.62 -27.15
CA TYR A 40 -9.38 18.77 -26.54
C TYR A 40 -9.68 18.43 -25.07
N LEU A 41 -10.87 18.82 -24.55
CA LEU A 41 -11.34 18.45 -23.24
C LEU A 41 -12.14 17.14 -23.31
N HIS A 42 -11.82 16.21 -22.44
CA HIS A 42 -12.57 14.99 -22.23
C HIS A 42 -13.13 14.99 -20.81
N TYR A 43 -14.43 14.75 -20.69
CA TYR A 43 -15.09 14.72 -19.40
C TYR A 43 -15.07 13.31 -18.82
N TYR A 44 -14.68 13.20 -17.57
CA TYR A 44 -14.69 11.94 -16.83
C TYR A 44 -16.12 11.57 -16.43
N HIS A 45 -16.50 10.34 -16.73
CA HIS A 45 -17.74 9.72 -16.23
C HIS A 45 -17.36 8.50 -15.39
N ALA A 46 -18.00 8.34 -14.22
CA ALA A 46 -17.74 7.20 -13.35
C ALA A 46 -18.15 5.89 -14.04
N GLY A 47 -17.27 4.87 -13.94
CA GLY A 47 -17.51 3.57 -14.59
C GLY A 47 -17.14 3.50 -16.08
N GLU A 48 -16.58 4.54 -16.65
CA GLU A 48 -16.07 4.54 -18.03
C GLU A 48 -14.77 3.75 -18.11
N ASP A 49 -14.68 2.85 -19.08
CA ASP A 49 -13.43 2.10 -19.33
C ASP A 49 -12.36 3.04 -19.89
N GLU A 50 -11.26 3.14 -19.15
CA GLU A 50 -10.11 3.98 -19.51
C GLU A 50 -9.51 3.58 -20.87
N ARG A 51 -9.55 2.30 -21.24
CA ARG A 51 -8.99 1.79 -22.51
C ARG A 51 -9.71 2.36 -23.71
N ILE A 52 -11.03 2.48 -23.66
CA ILE A 52 -11.82 3.02 -24.78
C ILE A 52 -11.36 4.43 -25.14
N LEU A 53 -11.09 5.25 -24.14
CA LEU A 53 -10.58 6.60 -24.37
C LEU A 53 -9.16 6.56 -24.96
N LEU A 54 -8.29 5.73 -24.43
CA LEU A 54 -6.91 5.62 -24.90
C LEU A 54 -6.82 5.07 -26.33
N GLN A 55 -7.63 4.05 -26.65
CA GLN A 55 -7.75 3.51 -28.00
C GLN A 55 -8.26 4.53 -29.02
N ARG A 56 -9.18 5.41 -28.60
CA ARG A 56 -9.72 6.46 -29.48
C ARG A 56 -8.72 7.58 -29.73
N LEU A 57 -7.95 7.97 -28.71
CA LEU A 57 -7.03 9.12 -28.77
C LEU A 57 -5.64 8.76 -29.27
N HIS A 58 -5.23 7.48 -29.13
CA HIS A 58 -3.89 6.99 -29.44
C HIS A 58 -2.77 7.93 -28.95
N PRO A 59 -2.74 8.33 -27.67
CA PRO A 59 -1.72 9.25 -27.21
C PRO A 59 -0.35 8.55 -27.16
N GLU A 60 0.72 9.26 -27.46
CA GLU A 60 2.09 8.76 -27.31
C GLU A 60 2.46 8.56 -25.83
N ALA A 61 1.86 9.36 -24.96
CA ALA A 61 2.06 9.30 -23.51
C ALA A 61 0.88 9.85 -22.74
N ILE A 62 0.72 9.39 -21.50
CA ILE A 62 -0.20 9.95 -20.52
C ILE A 62 0.55 10.52 -19.32
N LEU A 63 0.05 11.63 -18.77
CA LEU A 63 0.51 12.23 -17.53
C LEU A 63 -0.55 12.08 -16.47
N ILE A 64 -0.28 11.29 -15.43
CA ILE A 64 -1.19 10.99 -14.34
C ILE A 64 -0.59 11.38 -12.99
N LYS A 65 -1.44 11.58 -11.99
CA LYS A 65 -1.00 11.78 -10.61
C LYS A 65 -1.15 10.46 -9.85
N GLU A 66 -0.15 10.15 -9.05
CA GLU A 66 -0.26 9.08 -8.06
C GLU A 66 -1.40 9.43 -7.10
N SER A 67 -2.57 8.82 -7.31
CA SER A 67 -3.76 8.95 -6.48
C SER A 67 -4.01 7.62 -5.81
N GLY A 68 -4.58 7.62 -4.59
CA GLY A 68 -4.94 6.36 -3.91
C GLY A 68 -6.01 5.57 -4.68
N LEU A 69 -6.44 4.45 -4.11
CA LEU A 69 -7.42 3.52 -4.71
C LEU A 69 -8.67 4.23 -5.25
N SER A 70 -9.18 5.24 -4.53
CA SER A 70 -10.35 6.02 -4.98
C SER A 70 -10.09 6.93 -6.18
N GLY A 71 -8.84 7.12 -6.58
CA GLY A 71 -8.45 8.01 -7.68
C GLY A 71 -8.32 7.34 -9.04
N GLY A 72 -8.52 6.02 -9.11
CA GLY A 72 -8.43 5.25 -10.35
C GLY A 72 -7.01 5.29 -10.96
N PHE A 73 -5.96 5.28 -10.11
CA PHE A 73 -4.58 5.30 -10.59
C PHE A 73 -4.22 3.98 -11.26
N ASN A 74 -4.52 2.85 -10.60
CA ASN A 74 -4.18 1.53 -11.10
C ASN A 74 -4.88 1.23 -12.42
N GLU A 75 -6.19 1.54 -12.52
CA GLU A 75 -6.97 1.32 -13.74
C GLU A 75 -6.40 2.09 -14.93
N LYS A 76 -5.91 3.32 -14.70
CA LYS A 76 -5.27 4.12 -15.74
C LYS A 76 -3.90 3.57 -16.15
N VAL A 77 -3.12 3.09 -15.18
CA VAL A 77 -1.83 2.45 -15.43
C VAL A 77 -2.02 1.18 -16.24
N GLU A 78 -2.90 0.28 -15.79
CA GLU A 78 -3.18 -0.98 -16.48
C GLU A 78 -3.68 -0.75 -17.92
N ALA A 79 -4.63 0.17 -18.09
CA ALA A 79 -5.13 0.51 -19.42
C ALA A 79 -4.04 1.03 -20.35
N ALA A 80 -3.15 1.89 -19.86
CA ALA A 80 -2.06 2.44 -20.65
C ALA A 80 -0.99 1.39 -20.98
N LEU A 81 -0.66 0.51 -20.05
CA LEU A 81 0.28 -0.60 -20.30
C LEU A 81 -0.24 -1.57 -21.36
N GLN A 82 -1.54 -1.91 -21.29
CA GLN A 82 -2.17 -2.79 -22.29
C GLN A 82 -2.17 -2.20 -23.70
N GLU A 83 -2.25 -0.87 -23.81
CA GLU A 83 -2.21 -0.17 -25.11
C GLU A 83 -0.79 0.26 -25.52
N GLY A 84 0.26 -0.12 -24.75
CA GLY A 84 1.65 0.22 -25.05
C GLY A 84 1.99 1.71 -24.94
N ILE A 85 1.21 2.47 -24.17
CA ILE A 85 1.31 3.91 -24.00
C ILE A 85 2.30 4.25 -22.87
N ARG A 86 3.21 5.19 -23.10
CA ARG A 86 4.14 5.68 -22.08
C ARG A 86 3.39 6.39 -20.95
N ILE A 87 3.85 6.16 -19.72
CA ILE A 87 3.24 6.72 -18.52
C ILE A 87 4.24 7.62 -17.80
N PHE A 88 3.83 8.87 -17.55
CA PHE A 88 4.50 9.79 -16.65
C PHE A 88 3.64 9.96 -15.41
N ALA A 89 4.12 9.49 -14.25
CA ALA A 89 3.42 9.61 -12.99
C ALA A 89 4.01 10.75 -12.13
N ILE A 90 3.17 11.69 -11.76
CA ILE A 90 3.54 12.70 -10.76
C ILE A 90 3.40 12.05 -9.39
N ARG A 91 4.52 11.81 -8.74
CA ARG A 91 4.57 11.18 -7.43
C ARG A 91 3.87 12.03 -6.37
N ARG A 92 3.15 11.38 -5.46
CA ARG A 92 2.59 12.02 -4.28
C ARG A 92 3.74 12.50 -3.39
N PRO A 93 3.71 13.75 -2.89
CA PRO A 93 4.69 14.20 -1.90
C PRO A 93 4.68 13.27 -0.67
N PRO A 94 5.84 12.96 -0.07
CA PRO A 94 5.87 12.20 1.16
C PRO A 94 5.10 12.95 2.24
N MET A 95 4.40 12.19 3.08
CA MET A 95 3.73 12.76 4.25
C MET A 95 4.77 13.25 5.25
N PRO A 96 4.56 14.41 5.89
CA PRO A 96 5.44 14.84 6.99
C PRO A 96 5.53 13.77 8.07
N GLY A 97 6.74 13.52 8.60
CA GLY A 97 6.96 12.50 9.62
C GLY A 97 6.22 12.77 10.95
N SER A 98 5.71 13.99 11.15
CA SER A 98 4.86 14.34 12.29
C SER A 98 3.40 13.91 12.13
N PHE A 99 2.99 13.42 10.94
CA PHE A 99 1.62 12.98 10.71
C PHE A 99 1.48 11.52 11.12
N MET A 100 0.44 11.24 11.91
CA MET A 100 0.00 9.88 12.18
C MET A 100 -0.88 9.41 11.01
N ILE A 101 -0.42 8.37 10.32
CA ILE A 101 -1.14 7.79 9.18
C ILE A 101 -2.05 6.69 9.72
N VAL A 102 -3.33 6.81 9.42
CA VAL A 102 -4.34 5.79 9.75
C VAL A 102 -5.04 5.33 8.48
N ASN A 103 -5.49 4.10 8.45
CA ASN A 103 -6.22 3.53 7.34
C ASN A 103 -7.49 2.86 7.88
N GLY A 104 -8.63 3.42 7.50
CA GLY A 104 -9.94 2.94 7.89
C GLY A 104 -10.38 3.31 9.31
N GLU A 105 -11.57 2.83 9.67
CA GLU A 105 -12.22 3.13 10.95
C GLU A 105 -11.50 2.49 12.13
N HIS A 106 -11.12 1.21 11.99
CA HIS A 106 -10.42 0.46 13.04
C HIS A 106 -9.04 1.06 13.32
N GLY A 107 -8.29 1.41 12.27
CA GLY A 107 -7.01 2.09 12.42
C GLY A 107 -7.12 3.43 13.13
N LEU A 108 -8.15 4.23 12.77
CA LEU A 108 -8.43 5.50 13.46
C LEU A 108 -8.79 5.28 14.93
N ARG A 109 -9.68 4.33 15.22
CA ARG A 109 -10.11 4.02 16.58
C ARG A 109 -8.92 3.63 17.46
N ARG A 110 -8.08 2.68 17.01
CA ARG A 110 -6.88 2.27 17.77
C ARG A 110 -5.90 3.41 18.00
N MET A 111 -5.72 4.29 17.00
CA MET A 111 -4.87 5.47 17.16
C MET A 111 -5.43 6.42 18.23
N ILE A 112 -6.75 6.64 18.26
CA ILE A 112 -7.41 7.45 19.29
C ILE A 112 -7.25 6.79 20.66
N GLU A 113 -7.51 5.50 20.80
CA GLU A 113 -7.35 4.74 22.05
C GLU A 113 -5.91 4.79 22.59
N LYS A 114 -4.92 4.73 21.68
CA LYS A 114 -3.49 4.83 22.05
C LYS A 114 -3.11 6.19 22.63
N HIS A 115 -3.64 7.28 22.06
CA HIS A 115 -3.29 8.65 22.48
C HIS A 115 -4.27 9.28 23.47
N PHE A 116 -5.48 8.78 23.52
CA PHE A 116 -6.57 9.26 24.35
C PHE A 116 -7.33 8.06 24.95
N PRO A 117 -6.74 7.34 25.94
CA PRO A 117 -7.29 6.08 26.45
C PRO A 117 -8.73 6.19 26.99
N ASP A 118 -9.10 7.35 27.52
CA ASP A 118 -10.42 7.60 28.10
C ASP A 118 -11.46 8.15 27.09
N PHE A 119 -11.10 8.23 25.81
CA PHE A 119 -12.00 8.82 24.80
C PHE A 119 -13.22 7.93 24.52
N TYR A 120 -13.03 6.63 24.46
CA TYR A 120 -14.10 5.65 24.27
C TYR A 120 -14.47 4.99 25.60
N PRO A 121 -15.76 4.68 25.83
CA PRO A 121 -16.20 3.99 27.05
C PRO A 121 -15.70 2.53 27.12
N LEU A 122 -15.36 1.94 25.96
CA LEU A 122 -14.82 0.60 25.85
C LEU A 122 -13.63 0.59 24.88
N ARG A 123 -12.54 -0.07 25.26
CA ARG A 123 -11.35 -0.28 24.42
C ARG A 123 -11.58 -1.40 23.44
N SER A 124 -11.14 -1.21 22.21
CA SER A 124 -11.09 -2.28 21.19
C SER A 124 -9.93 -3.24 21.46
N GLY A 125 -10.15 -4.53 21.21
CA GLY A 125 -9.15 -5.57 21.33
C GLY A 125 -8.67 -6.12 19.98
N LEU A 126 -7.67 -6.99 20.05
CA LEU A 126 -7.17 -7.78 18.93
C LEU A 126 -7.74 -9.19 19.00
N THR A 127 -8.12 -9.74 17.86
CA THR A 127 -8.45 -11.17 17.78
C THR A 127 -7.17 -12.01 17.79
N THR A 128 -7.26 -13.28 18.18
CA THR A 128 -6.13 -14.23 18.10
C THR A 128 -5.58 -14.33 16.68
N GLY A 129 -6.47 -14.34 15.66
CA GLY A 129 -6.08 -14.38 14.26
C GLY A 129 -5.28 -13.13 13.83
N THR A 130 -5.68 -11.95 14.30
CA THR A 130 -4.94 -10.71 14.03
C THR A 130 -3.54 -10.75 14.67
N CYS A 131 -3.42 -11.25 15.90
CA CYS A 131 -2.13 -11.42 16.57
C CYS A 131 -1.24 -12.42 15.83
N ALA A 132 -1.80 -13.56 15.41
CA ALA A 132 -1.07 -14.56 14.64
C ALA A 132 -0.57 -14.03 13.30
N ALA A 133 -1.41 -13.28 12.59
CA ALA A 133 -1.01 -12.62 11.33
C ALA A 133 0.13 -11.62 11.55
N ALA A 134 0.06 -10.81 12.61
CA ALA A 134 1.13 -9.87 12.94
C ALA A 134 2.44 -10.57 13.26
N ALA A 135 2.39 -11.64 14.06
CA ALA A 135 3.56 -12.45 14.39
C ALA A 135 4.17 -13.09 13.13
N ALA A 136 3.34 -13.64 12.23
CA ALA A 136 3.81 -14.22 10.98
C ALA A 136 4.46 -13.17 10.06
N VAL A 137 3.86 -11.99 9.93
CA VAL A 137 4.45 -10.87 9.16
C VAL A 137 5.79 -10.45 9.75
N ALA A 138 5.90 -10.34 11.07
CA ALA A 138 7.13 -9.96 11.76
C ALA A 138 8.25 -10.99 11.57
N ALA A 139 7.94 -12.29 11.73
CA ALA A 139 8.91 -13.37 11.50
C ALA A 139 9.38 -13.41 10.04
N THR A 140 8.44 -13.26 9.09
CA THR A 140 8.77 -13.18 7.67
C THR A 140 9.65 -11.97 7.36
N TRP A 141 9.34 -10.82 7.94
CA TRP A 141 10.13 -9.61 7.77
C TRP A 141 11.58 -9.81 8.23
N ASP A 142 11.82 -10.49 9.35
CA ASP A 142 13.17 -10.78 9.83
C ASP A 142 13.97 -11.65 8.85
N ILE A 143 13.34 -12.66 8.25
CA ILE A 143 13.98 -13.53 7.24
C ILE A 143 14.41 -12.71 6.01
N PHE A 144 13.57 -11.79 5.56
CA PHE A 144 13.79 -11.03 4.33
C PHE A 144 14.39 -9.63 4.54
N ASN A 145 14.69 -9.24 5.78
CA ASN A 145 15.33 -7.96 6.11
C ASN A 145 16.84 -7.97 5.82
N VAL A 146 17.17 -8.19 4.58
CA VAL A 146 18.56 -8.29 4.13
C VAL A 146 19.34 -6.99 4.31
N GLN A 147 18.66 -5.85 4.22
CA GLN A 147 19.25 -4.52 4.40
C GLN A 147 19.52 -4.19 5.88
N ARG A 148 19.23 -5.13 6.79
CA ARG A 148 19.40 -4.95 8.23
C ARG A 148 18.81 -3.64 8.75
N GLN A 149 17.65 -3.27 8.23
CA GLN A 149 16.92 -2.13 8.74
C GLN A 149 16.51 -2.37 10.21
N PRO A 150 16.39 -1.32 11.01
CA PRO A 150 15.90 -1.46 12.38
C PRO A 150 14.53 -2.15 12.39
N ARG A 151 14.36 -3.09 13.30
CA ARG A 151 13.06 -3.78 13.48
C ARG A 151 11.95 -2.79 13.82
N PRO A 152 10.84 -2.79 13.09
CA PRO A 152 9.66 -2.02 13.48
C PRO A 152 9.10 -2.53 14.82
N ALA A 153 8.62 -1.61 15.65
CA ALA A 153 7.93 -2.00 16.89
C ALA A 153 6.51 -2.52 16.66
N GLU A 154 5.92 -2.17 15.52
CA GLU A 154 4.55 -2.55 15.13
C GLU A 154 4.55 -3.01 13.67
N PHE A 155 3.80 -4.07 13.37
CA PHE A 155 3.68 -4.61 12.02
C PHE A 155 2.27 -4.44 11.46
N PRO A 156 2.13 -4.18 10.15
CA PRO A 156 0.85 -4.02 9.50
C PRO A 156 0.11 -5.35 9.36
N VAL A 157 -1.19 -5.33 9.65
CA VAL A 157 -2.11 -6.46 9.39
C VAL A 157 -3.28 -5.93 8.58
N ILE A 158 -3.57 -6.58 7.47
CA ILE A 158 -4.73 -6.27 6.64
C ILE A 158 -5.93 -7.06 7.20
N LEU A 159 -6.95 -6.34 7.62
CA LEU A 159 -8.21 -6.91 8.09
C LEU A 159 -9.07 -7.42 6.92
N PRO A 160 -10.05 -8.31 7.16
CA PRO A 160 -10.94 -8.81 6.10
C PRO A 160 -11.72 -7.74 5.33
N ASN A 161 -11.94 -6.58 5.92
CA ASN A 161 -12.57 -5.42 5.27
C ASN A 161 -11.59 -4.57 4.44
N GLY A 162 -10.31 -4.99 4.32
CA GLY A 162 -9.26 -4.30 3.58
C GLY A 162 -8.60 -3.14 4.35
N GLU A 163 -8.98 -2.89 5.59
CA GLU A 163 -8.31 -1.91 6.43
C GLU A 163 -6.98 -2.44 6.96
N THR A 164 -6.01 -1.58 7.17
CA THR A 164 -4.72 -1.93 7.77
C THR A 164 -4.64 -1.38 9.18
N ILE A 165 -4.33 -2.25 10.13
CA ILE A 165 -3.99 -1.87 11.49
C ILE A 165 -2.53 -2.24 11.79
N TYR A 166 -1.93 -1.58 12.75
CA TYR A 166 -0.57 -1.88 13.20
C TYR A 166 -0.63 -2.56 14.57
N VAL A 167 0.08 -3.69 14.68
CA VAL A 167 0.06 -4.54 15.87
C VAL A 167 1.46 -4.58 16.47
N PRO A 168 1.61 -4.25 17.78
CA PRO A 168 2.90 -4.36 18.46
C PRO A 168 3.40 -5.80 18.49
N VAL A 169 4.70 -5.98 18.26
CA VAL A 169 5.38 -7.27 18.38
C VAL A 169 6.40 -7.18 19.52
N GLU A 170 6.30 -8.10 20.47
CA GLU A 170 7.08 -8.06 21.71
C GLU A 170 8.49 -8.64 21.50
N GLU A 171 8.58 -9.79 20.86
CA GLU A 171 9.82 -10.53 20.67
C GLU A 171 9.95 -10.97 19.20
N GLN A 172 11.17 -10.92 18.70
CA GLN A 172 11.54 -11.44 17.38
C GLN A 172 12.94 -12.06 17.46
N GLU A 173 13.09 -13.28 16.99
CA GLU A 173 14.35 -14.00 16.91
C GLU A 173 14.56 -14.58 15.51
N LEU A 174 15.78 -14.48 15.00
CA LEU A 174 16.17 -15.04 13.71
C LEU A 174 17.40 -15.92 13.93
N TYR A 175 17.32 -17.15 13.46
CA TYR A 175 18.42 -18.11 13.62
C TYR A 175 18.56 -19.02 12.40
N PRO A 176 19.79 -19.17 11.87
CA PRO A 176 20.10 -20.19 10.89
C PRO A 176 20.33 -21.52 11.60
N HIS A 177 19.79 -22.61 11.10
CA HIS A 177 20.13 -23.94 11.58
C HIS A 177 20.23 -24.96 10.42
N PRO A 178 21.06 -26.02 10.57
CA PRO A 178 21.13 -27.07 9.55
C PRO A 178 19.79 -27.81 9.49
N SER A 179 19.29 -28.03 8.29
CA SER A 179 18.11 -28.87 8.06
C SER A 179 18.42 -30.32 8.38
N CYS A 180 17.47 -31.03 9.01
CA CYS A 180 17.55 -32.47 9.22
C CYS A 180 17.28 -33.27 7.93
N VAL A 181 16.96 -32.60 6.82
CA VAL A 181 16.60 -33.20 5.53
C VAL A 181 17.46 -32.61 4.44
N ASN A 182 18.23 -33.45 3.74
CA ASN A 182 19.00 -33.16 2.52
C ASN A 182 20.21 -32.24 2.62
N ASP A 183 20.90 -32.08 3.75
CA ASP A 183 22.04 -31.17 3.93
C ASP A 183 21.77 -29.69 3.56
N ASP A 184 20.52 -29.30 3.44
CA ASP A 184 20.12 -27.92 3.21
C ASP A 184 20.15 -27.13 4.54
N TRP A 185 20.36 -25.83 4.46
CA TRP A 185 20.20 -24.92 5.60
C TRP A 185 18.77 -24.41 5.67
N MET A 186 18.33 -24.17 6.91
CA MET A 186 17.07 -23.49 7.17
C MET A 186 17.36 -22.12 7.76
N LEU A 187 16.67 -21.12 7.25
CA LEU A 187 16.58 -19.83 7.89
C LEU A 187 15.23 -19.76 8.59
N GLU A 188 15.25 -19.60 9.90
CA GLU A 188 14.08 -19.69 10.75
C GLU A 188 13.94 -18.42 11.58
N ALA A 189 12.73 -17.92 11.70
CA ALA A 189 12.42 -16.77 12.54
C ALA A 189 11.17 -17.00 13.35
N ASP A 190 11.24 -16.57 14.61
CA ASP A 190 10.14 -16.53 15.55
C ASP A 190 9.71 -15.09 15.80
N ALA A 191 8.41 -14.88 15.97
CA ALA A 191 7.89 -13.64 16.50
C ALA A 191 6.74 -13.88 17.47
N THR A 192 6.64 -13.03 18.48
CA THR A 192 5.64 -13.14 19.56
C THR A 192 4.85 -11.84 19.69
N VAL A 193 3.54 -11.98 19.70
CA VAL A 193 2.58 -10.92 20.01
C VAL A 193 1.88 -11.24 21.31
N ILE A 194 1.82 -10.28 22.24
CA ILE A 194 0.96 -10.39 23.43
C ILE A 194 -0.44 -9.94 23.04
N LYS A 195 -1.42 -10.82 23.18
CA LYS A 195 -2.80 -10.50 22.83
C LYS A 195 -3.39 -9.53 23.83
N ASP A 196 -3.81 -8.36 23.34
CA ASP A 196 -4.65 -7.40 24.05
C ASP A 196 -6.08 -7.51 23.54
N ALA A 197 -6.97 -8.09 24.33
CA ALA A 197 -8.38 -8.22 24.00
C ALA A 197 -9.20 -6.94 24.27
N GLY A 198 -8.54 -5.87 24.70
CA GLY A 198 -9.25 -4.66 25.12
C GLY A 198 -10.12 -4.90 26.36
N ASP A 199 -11.35 -4.43 26.31
CA ASP A 199 -12.32 -4.65 27.39
C ASP A 199 -13.22 -5.88 27.17
N ASP A 200 -12.92 -6.68 26.14
CA ASP A 200 -13.64 -7.93 25.86
C ASP A 200 -13.24 -9.00 26.91
N PRO A 201 -14.17 -9.72 27.51
CA PRO A 201 -13.89 -10.80 28.47
C PRO A 201 -13.36 -12.07 27.77
N ASP A 202 -12.26 -11.93 27.06
CA ASP A 202 -11.62 -13.00 26.30
C ASP A 202 -10.62 -13.76 27.18
N VAL A 203 -10.78 -15.08 27.30
CA VAL A 203 -9.90 -15.97 28.07
C VAL A 203 -8.46 -16.00 27.56
N THR A 204 -8.23 -15.56 26.33
CA THR A 204 -6.92 -15.48 25.71
C THR A 204 -6.26 -14.12 25.87
N ASN A 205 -6.86 -13.21 26.63
CA ASN A 205 -6.23 -11.92 26.91
C ASN A 205 -4.89 -12.09 27.65
N GLY A 206 -3.86 -11.40 27.21
CA GLY A 206 -2.50 -11.51 27.76
C GLY A 206 -1.73 -12.75 27.32
N MET A 207 -2.31 -13.66 26.53
CA MET A 207 -1.60 -14.81 26.01
C MET A 207 -0.57 -14.42 24.95
N GLN A 208 0.53 -15.13 24.93
CA GLN A 208 1.54 -15.06 23.89
C GLN A 208 1.06 -15.80 22.64
N ILE A 209 0.98 -15.12 21.53
CA ILE A 209 0.69 -15.70 20.22
C ILE A 209 1.99 -15.70 19.43
N LYS A 210 2.52 -16.88 19.17
CA LYS A 210 3.80 -17.06 18.46
C LYS A 210 3.57 -17.53 17.03
N ALA A 211 4.39 -17.03 16.12
CA ALA A 211 4.53 -17.56 14.79
C ALA A 211 5.99 -17.96 14.56
N ASN A 212 6.18 -19.11 13.95
CA ASN A 212 7.46 -19.59 13.47
C ASN A 212 7.39 -19.66 11.94
N VAL A 213 8.35 -19.08 11.27
CA VAL A 213 8.49 -19.12 9.82
C VAL A 213 9.86 -19.69 9.49
N ALA A 214 9.87 -20.73 8.65
CA ALA A 214 11.09 -21.37 8.22
C ALA A 214 11.16 -21.42 6.69
N VAL A 215 12.32 -21.06 6.13
CA VAL A 215 12.56 -21.07 4.69
C VAL A 215 13.80 -21.93 4.41
N PRO A 216 13.72 -22.95 3.55
CA PRO A 216 14.89 -23.68 3.10
C PRO A 216 15.79 -22.76 2.27
N PHE A 217 17.09 -22.91 2.48
CA PHE A 217 18.06 -22.05 1.83
C PHE A 217 19.31 -22.90 1.45
N ARG A 218 19.78 -22.73 0.23
CA ARG A 218 20.99 -23.34 -0.27
C ARG A 218 22.03 -22.25 -0.48
N PHE A 219 23.30 -22.60 -0.23
CA PHE A 219 24.41 -21.66 -0.44
C PHE A 219 24.55 -21.22 -1.92
N ASP A 220 24.04 -22.02 -2.85
CA ASP A 220 24.05 -21.73 -4.29
C ASP A 220 22.78 -21.03 -4.77
N ASP A 221 21.77 -20.87 -3.90
CA ASP A 221 20.55 -20.12 -4.21
C ASP A 221 20.85 -18.60 -4.09
N PRO A 222 20.24 -17.77 -4.95
CA PRO A 222 20.34 -16.34 -4.77
C PRO A 222 19.87 -15.98 -3.35
N THR A 223 20.67 -15.16 -2.65
CA THR A 223 20.28 -14.70 -1.32
C THR A 223 18.96 -13.93 -1.43
N PRO A 224 18.16 -13.86 -0.35
CA PRO A 224 16.95 -13.03 -0.35
C PRO A 224 17.18 -11.58 -0.80
N ALA A 225 18.43 -11.09 -0.75
CA ALA A 225 18.85 -9.80 -1.29
C ALA A 225 18.89 -9.73 -2.81
N GLU A 226 19.09 -10.87 -3.46
CA GLU A 226 19.26 -10.98 -4.91
C GLU A 226 17.92 -11.31 -5.60
N LEU A 227 16.92 -11.73 -4.82
CA LEU A 227 15.56 -11.97 -5.30
C LEU A 227 14.76 -10.66 -5.27
N GLY A 228 14.11 -10.34 -6.37
CA GLY A 228 13.19 -9.19 -6.45
C GLY A 228 11.90 -9.43 -5.68
N ALA A 229 11.15 -8.37 -5.41
CA ALA A 229 9.87 -8.45 -4.68
C ALA A 229 8.83 -9.34 -5.40
N ASP A 230 9.00 -9.59 -6.69
CA ASP A 230 8.10 -10.40 -7.53
C ASP A 230 8.43 -11.90 -7.50
N ASP A 231 9.56 -12.29 -6.87
CA ASP A 231 10.03 -13.67 -6.83
C ASP A 231 9.46 -14.48 -5.65
N TYR A 232 8.64 -13.84 -4.79
CA TYR A 232 8.05 -14.49 -3.62
C TYR A 232 6.53 -14.58 -3.70
N THR A 233 6.02 -15.78 -3.49
CA THR A 233 4.60 -15.99 -3.19
C THR A 233 4.48 -16.37 -1.72
N VAL A 234 3.98 -15.47 -0.89
CA VAL A 234 3.63 -15.79 0.50
C VAL A 234 2.21 -16.38 0.51
N ILE A 235 2.10 -17.66 0.80
CA ILE A 235 0.82 -18.31 1.05
C ILE A 235 0.58 -18.30 2.56
N VAL A 236 -0.38 -17.49 2.99
CA VAL A 236 -0.85 -17.45 4.39
C VAL A 236 -2.06 -18.33 4.56
#